data_cbd53361ac3df3ddba4c135b6a8e1e66
#
_entry.id   cbd53361ac3df3ddba4c135b6a8e1e66
#
_cell.length_a   1.000
_cell.length_b   1.000
_cell.length_c   1.000
_cell.angle_alpha   90.00
_cell.angle_beta   90.00
_cell.angle_gamma   90.00
#
_symmetry.space_group_name_H-M   'P 1'
#
loop_
_entity.id
_entity.type
_entity.pdbx_description
1 polymer ?
#
loop_
_entity_poly.entity_id
_entity_poly.type
_entity_poly.pdbx_seq_one_letter_code
_entity_poly.pdbx_strand_id
1 'polypeptide(L)'
;MIRNRRWASMLALLLPFALFAAACGDDDDTAAATDDTTVDADTDTDTDTDTDEGGDLSGTIVVSGSSTVEPISIAVAERFAEANPGVDISVDGPGTGDGFELFCQGETDINDASSKVKQEQIDQCEENGVEFVELQIGNDGIAMMTNTANDAVSCLTLADIYALVGPESQGFGNWSDAQDLATELGSDTELPDAPLDVTGPGEESGTYASFVELVIEEFNEDRDQNAETRPDYQASADDNVIIQGIQGSDTSFGWVGFAFAREAEGVKVLEVDGGDGCIAPTDETIADNSYPVSRPLFIYVNPAKAEENPALAAFVDFYLNDAIDSVSEVGYVDLADEDLSSTVERWDARTTGAA
;
A
#
# COMPACT_ATOMS: atom_id res chain seq x y z
N MET A 1 -47.15 22.22 24.68
CA MET A 1 -47.59 23.54 24.15
C MET A 1 -46.68 23.90 22.97
N ILE A 2 -47.24 23.74 21.77
CA ILE A 2 -47.37 24.76 20.69
C ILE A 2 -46.01 25.14 20.09
N ARG A 3 -45.56 24.59 18.92
CA ARG A 3 -45.90 24.77 17.48
C ARG A 3 -45.29 26.04 16.85
N ASN A 4 -44.42 25.90 15.82
CA ASN A 4 -44.53 26.41 14.43
C ASN A 4 -43.14 26.28 13.76
N ARG A 5 -42.91 25.54 12.68
CA ARG A 5 -43.31 25.58 11.27
C ARG A 5 -43.04 26.95 10.57
N ARG A 6 -42.13 26.92 9.58
CA ARG A 6 -42.23 27.54 8.24
C ARG A 6 -40.91 27.29 7.48
N TRP A 7 -40.85 26.48 6.43
CA TRP A 7 -41.20 26.63 5.01
C TRP A 7 -40.33 27.66 4.29
N ALA A 8 -39.44 27.18 3.43
CA ALA A 8 -39.45 27.05 1.95
C ALA A 8 -38.82 28.25 1.24
N SER A 9 -37.84 28.00 0.35
CA SER A 9 -37.95 28.40 -1.05
C SER A 9 -36.88 27.72 -1.90
N MET A 10 -37.34 26.91 -2.85
CA MET A 10 -36.65 26.48 -4.06
C MET A 10 -36.31 27.71 -4.91
N LEU A 11 -35.12 27.72 -5.53
CA LEU A 11 -34.88 28.46 -6.75
C LEU A 11 -34.15 27.54 -7.74
N ALA A 12 -34.92 27.05 -8.70
CA ALA A 12 -34.44 26.39 -9.90
C ALA A 12 -33.90 27.47 -10.87
N LEU A 13 -32.70 27.29 -11.39
CA LEU A 13 -32.19 28.07 -12.52
C LEU A 13 -31.88 27.08 -13.67
N LEU A 14 -32.81 27.10 -14.63
CA LEU A 14 -32.66 26.54 -15.97
C LEU A 14 -31.84 27.51 -16.82
N LEU A 15 -30.82 27.02 -17.53
CA LEU A 15 -30.22 27.72 -18.67
C LEU A 15 -30.01 26.73 -19.83
N PRO A 16 -30.18 27.22 -21.07
CA PRO A 16 -30.59 26.39 -22.19
C PRO A 16 -29.44 25.86 -23.06
N PHE A 17 -29.75 24.75 -23.70
CA PHE A 17 -29.11 24.15 -24.87
C PHE A 17 -28.97 25.14 -26.04
N ALA A 18 -27.75 25.21 -26.61
CA ALA A 18 -27.56 25.76 -27.93
C ALA A 18 -26.95 24.68 -28.84
N LEU A 19 -27.76 24.16 -29.75
CA LEU A 19 -27.39 23.39 -30.92
C LEU A 19 -26.67 24.29 -31.93
N PHE A 20 -25.56 23.81 -32.49
CA PHE A 20 -25.08 24.21 -33.80
C PHE A 20 -24.95 22.98 -34.68
N ALA A 21 -25.77 22.97 -35.72
CA ALA A 21 -25.75 22.04 -36.82
C ALA A 21 -25.30 22.73 -38.11
N ALA A 22 -24.76 21.93 -39.03
CA ALA A 22 -24.58 22.12 -40.48
C ALA A 22 -23.30 22.90 -40.90
N ALA A 23 -22.58 22.50 -41.95
CA ALA A 23 -23.07 22.08 -43.24
C ALA A 23 -22.04 21.28 -44.04
N CYS A 24 -22.59 20.47 -44.95
CA CYS A 24 -21.97 19.73 -46.03
C CYS A 24 -21.23 20.60 -47.05
N GLY A 25 -20.29 19.98 -47.78
CA GLY A 25 -19.75 20.44 -49.06
C GLY A 25 -19.22 19.28 -49.84
N ASP A 26 -19.98 18.80 -50.81
CA ASP A 26 -19.65 17.88 -51.89
C ASP A 26 -18.78 18.56 -52.95
N ASP A 27 -18.04 17.74 -53.67
CA ASP A 27 -17.88 17.66 -55.14
C ASP A 27 -16.54 17.02 -55.49
N ASP A 28 -16.52 15.86 -56.03
CA ASP A 28 -16.72 15.31 -57.35
C ASP A 28 -15.45 15.18 -58.23
N ASP A 29 -15.29 13.91 -58.72
CA ASP A 29 -14.78 13.44 -60.04
C ASP A 29 -13.28 13.61 -60.39
N THR A 30 -12.58 12.56 -60.74
CA THR A 30 -12.61 11.79 -61.99
C THR A 30 -11.52 10.71 -62.09
N ALA A 31 -11.93 9.53 -62.35
CA ALA A 31 -11.56 8.46 -63.31
C ALA A 31 -10.11 8.28 -63.84
N ALA A 32 -9.70 7.02 -63.70
CA ALA A 32 -9.14 6.04 -64.68
C ALA A 32 -7.73 6.22 -65.24
N ALA A 33 -6.90 5.21 -65.03
CA ALA A 33 -6.55 4.21 -66.05
C ALA A 33 -5.46 3.24 -65.60
N THR A 34 -5.69 1.99 -65.87
CA THR A 34 -4.90 0.79 -65.94
C THR A 34 -3.48 0.98 -66.45
N ASP A 35 -2.48 0.29 -65.87
CA ASP A 35 -1.57 -0.54 -66.65
C ASP A 35 -1.02 -1.71 -65.84
N ASP A 36 -1.03 -2.86 -66.51
CA ASP A 36 -0.61 -4.21 -66.11
C ASP A 36 0.88 -4.37 -66.42
N THR A 37 1.68 -4.84 -65.47
CA THR A 37 2.92 -5.53 -65.80
C THR A 37 3.30 -6.51 -64.68
N THR A 38 3.12 -7.77 -64.98
CA THR A 38 3.73 -8.95 -64.37
C THR A 38 5.23 -8.96 -64.56
N VAL A 39 6.03 -9.24 -63.53
CA VAL A 39 7.27 -10.02 -63.60
C VAL A 39 7.60 -10.69 -62.26
N ASP A 40 7.78 -11.94 -62.38
CA ASP A 40 8.48 -13.02 -61.70
C ASP A 40 9.07 -12.88 -60.27
N ALA A 41 8.87 -14.01 -59.61
CA ALA A 41 9.41 -14.49 -58.38
C ALA A 41 10.94 -14.50 -58.31
N ASP A 42 11.49 -14.05 -57.17
CA ASP A 42 12.66 -14.68 -56.58
C ASP A 42 12.46 -14.84 -55.07
N THR A 43 12.65 -16.06 -54.65
CA THR A 43 12.54 -16.57 -53.29
C THR A 43 13.87 -16.27 -52.59
N ASP A 44 13.88 -15.36 -51.65
CA ASP A 44 14.89 -15.35 -50.60
C ASP A 44 14.20 -15.41 -49.24
N THR A 45 14.37 -16.57 -48.63
CA THR A 45 13.93 -16.90 -47.29
C THR A 45 14.95 -16.34 -46.29
N ASP A 46 14.77 -15.11 -45.85
CA ASP A 46 15.37 -14.68 -44.62
C ASP A 46 14.29 -14.75 -43.53
N THR A 47 14.46 -15.76 -42.70
CA THR A 47 13.69 -15.94 -41.48
C THR A 47 14.28 -15.05 -40.39
N ASP A 48 13.97 -13.77 -40.45
CA ASP A 48 14.06 -12.93 -39.28
C ASP A 48 12.80 -13.19 -38.46
N THR A 49 12.98 -14.01 -37.45
CA THR A 49 11.97 -14.17 -36.39
C THR A 49 12.08 -12.96 -35.43
N ASP A 50 11.63 -11.79 -35.90
CA ASP A 50 11.21 -10.75 -35.01
C ASP A 50 9.88 -11.22 -34.42
N THR A 51 9.95 -11.77 -33.23
CA THR A 51 8.79 -11.92 -32.35
C THR A 51 8.48 -10.55 -31.75
N ASP A 52 7.89 -9.69 -32.59
CA ASP A 52 7.09 -8.56 -32.11
C ASP A 52 5.69 -9.14 -31.77
N GLU A 53 5.58 -9.80 -30.64
CA GLU A 53 4.31 -10.22 -30.05
C GLU A 53 3.70 -9.05 -29.26
N GLY A 54 3.62 -7.87 -29.84
CA GLY A 54 2.79 -6.77 -29.40
C GLY A 54 1.36 -6.94 -29.89
N GLY A 55 0.70 -8.04 -29.50
CA GLY A 55 -0.76 -8.12 -29.58
C GLY A 55 -1.32 -7.14 -28.55
N ASP A 56 -2.29 -6.29 -28.96
CA ASP A 56 -3.03 -5.41 -28.04
C ASP A 56 -3.62 -6.27 -26.92
N LEU A 57 -3.00 -6.24 -25.72
CA LEU A 57 -3.54 -6.91 -24.54
C LEU A 57 -4.89 -6.30 -24.21
N SER A 58 -5.84 -7.15 -23.85
CA SER A 58 -7.17 -6.72 -23.41
C SER A 58 -7.71 -7.67 -22.37
N GLY A 59 -8.49 -7.17 -21.44
CA GLY A 59 -9.09 -7.96 -20.36
C GLY A 59 -9.38 -7.10 -19.14
N THR A 60 -9.89 -7.73 -18.11
CA THR A 60 -10.14 -7.10 -16.81
C THR A 60 -9.29 -7.80 -15.77
N ILE A 61 -8.71 -7.04 -14.85
CA ILE A 61 -7.95 -7.53 -13.70
C ILE A 61 -8.58 -6.92 -12.45
N VAL A 62 -8.86 -7.77 -11.47
CA VAL A 62 -9.44 -7.35 -10.19
C VAL A 62 -8.46 -7.65 -9.07
N VAL A 63 -7.98 -6.60 -8.43
CA VAL A 63 -7.08 -6.64 -7.26
C VAL A 63 -7.87 -6.16 -6.05
N SER A 64 -7.81 -6.88 -4.94
CA SER A 64 -8.45 -6.46 -3.70
C SER A 64 -7.61 -6.95 -2.51
N GLY A 65 -7.64 -6.26 -1.38
CA GLY A 65 -6.95 -6.73 -0.19
C GLY A 65 -6.41 -5.64 0.72
N SER A 66 -5.15 -5.71 1.07
CA SER A 66 -4.51 -4.81 2.03
C SER A 66 -4.55 -3.35 1.59
N SER A 67 -5.09 -2.47 2.43
CA SER A 67 -5.03 -1.02 2.24
C SER A 67 -3.59 -0.47 2.29
N THR A 68 -2.64 -1.22 2.87
CA THR A 68 -1.21 -0.89 2.86
C THR A 68 -0.58 -1.17 1.50
N VAL A 69 -0.95 -2.27 0.83
CA VAL A 69 -0.41 -2.65 -0.48
C VAL A 69 -1.15 -1.94 -1.63
N GLU A 70 -2.40 -1.56 -1.42
CA GLU A 70 -3.24 -0.86 -2.40
C GLU A 70 -2.51 0.29 -3.15
N PRO A 71 -1.78 1.22 -2.47
CA PRO A 71 -1.06 2.30 -3.17
C PRO A 71 0.01 1.79 -4.14
N ILE A 72 0.67 0.68 -3.83
CA ILE A 72 1.67 0.05 -4.72
C ILE A 72 0.95 -0.50 -5.95
N SER A 73 -0.09 -1.30 -5.73
CA SER A 73 -0.87 -1.92 -6.82
C SER A 73 -1.54 -0.88 -7.72
N ILE A 74 -2.00 0.25 -7.17
CA ILE A 74 -2.52 1.39 -7.96
C ILE A 74 -1.41 1.99 -8.83
N ALA A 75 -0.22 2.28 -8.27
CA ALA A 75 0.88 2.87 -9.02
C ALA A 75 1.34 1.95 -10.17
N VAL A 76 1.43 0.64 -9.91
CA VAL A 76 1.77 -0.35 -10.94
C VAL A 76 0.67 -0.44 -12.00
N ALA A 77 -0.62 -0.44 -11.59
CA ALA A 77 -1.75 -0.52 -12.50
C ALA A 77 -1.82 0.70 -13.44
N GLU A 78 -1.57 1.91 -12.92
CA GLU A 78 -1.52 3.12 -13.74
C GLU A 78 -0.40 3.05 -14.78
N ARG A 79 0.81 2.64 -14.39
CA ARG A 79 1.96 2.48 -15.30
C ARG A 79 1.70 1.40 -16.36
N PHE A 80 1.07 0.28 -15.98
CA PHE A 80 0.73 -0.79 -16.92
C PHE A 80 -0.35 -0.37 -17.92
N ALA A 81 -1.38 0.34 -17.46
CA ALA A 81 -2.49 0.82 -18.30
C ALA A 81 -2.03 1.83 -19.36
N GLU A 82 -1.00 2.64 -19.09
CA GLU A 82 -0.41 3.56 -20.08
C GLU A 82 0.13 2.81 -21.29
N ALA A 83 0.76 1.64 -21.06
CA ALA A 83 1.30 0.80 -22.13
C ALA A 83 0.24 -0.14 -22.74
N ASN A 84 -0.83 -0.47 -22.00
CA ASN A 84 -1.85 -1.45 -22.35
C ASN A 84 -3.27 -0.90 -22.19
N PRO A 85 -3.69 0.10 -22.99
CA PRO A 85 -4.98 0.80 -22.83
C PRO A 85 -6.22 -0.08 -23.05
N GLY A 86 -6.06 -1.32 -23.50
CA GLY A 86 -7.14 -2.31 -23.66
C GLY A 86 -7.39 -3.14 -22.40
N VAL A 87 -6.59 -2.95 -21.33
CA VAL A 87 -6.74 -3.67 -20.07
C VAL A 87 -7.39 -2.75 -19.05
N ASP A 88 -8.46 -3.24 -18.39
CA ASP A 88 -9.17 -2.55 -17.32
C ASP A 88 -8.76 -3.16 -15.97
N ILE A 89 -8.15 -2.35 -15.11
CA ILE A 89 -7.64 -2.81 -13.81
C ILE A 89 -8.37 -2.07 -12.71
N SER A 90 -8.95 -2.81 -11.78
CA SER A 90 -9.53 -2.25 -10.55
C SER A 90 -8.72 -2.72 -9.34
N VAL A 91 -8.43 -1.79 -8.44
CA VAL A 91 -7.73 -2.03 -7.18
C VAL A 91 -8.56 -1.45 -6.05
N ASP A 92 -8.78 -2.20 -4.98
CA ASP A 92 -9.42 -1.72 -3.75
C ASP A 92 -8.81 -2.38 -2.50
N GLY A 93 -8.79 -1.64 -1.39
CA GLY A 93 -8.11 -2.02 -0.15
C GLY A 93 -9.02 -2.22 1.06
N PRO A 94 -9.97 -3.19 1.05
CA PRO A 94 -10.85 -3.44 2.19
C PRO A 94 -10.13 -4.05 3.41
N GLY A 95 -8.90 -4.49 3.25
CA GLY A 95 -8.09 -5.20 4.23
C GLY A 95 -7.65 -6.58 3.76
N THR A 96 -6.49 -7.05 4.25
CA THR A 96 -5.91 -8.36 3.88
C THR A 96 -6.90 -9.52 4.05
N GLY A 97 -7.64 -9.56 5.16
CA GLY A 97 -8.58 -10.63 5.46
C GLY A 97 -9.76 -10.66 4.51
N ASP A 98 -10.41 -9.52 4.31
CA ASP A 98 -11.57 -9.36 3.42
C ASP A 98 -11.17 -9.66 1.96
N GLY A 99 -9.96 -9.25 1.56
CA GLY A 99 -9.39 -9.61 0.26
C GLY A 99 -9.25 -11.11 0.06
N PHE A 100 -8.73 -11.84 1.06
CA PHE A 100 -8.65 -13.29 0.99
C PHE A 100 -10.02 -13.98 0.91
N GLU A 101 -11.05 -13.42 1.56
CA GLU A 101 -12.40 -13.95 1.42
C GLU A 101 -12.87 -13.92 -0.04
N LEU A 102 -12.69 -12.80 -0.73
CA LEU A 102 -13.04 -12.64 -2.15
C LEU A 102 -12.15 -13.50 -3.05
N PHE A 103 -10.85 -13.50 -2.79
CA PHE A 103 -9.87 -14.25 -3.57
C PHE A 103 -10.12 -15.76 -3.51
N CYS A 104 -10.32 -16.32 -2.31
CA CYS A 104 -10.59 -17.74 -2.13
C CYS A 104 -11.97 -18.17 -2.63
N GLN A 105 -12.90 -17.21 -2.92
CA GLN A 105 -14.14 -17.45 -3.65
C GLN A 105 -13.95 -17.37 -5.17
N GLY A 106 -12.75 -17.00 -5.64
CA GLY A 106 -12.44 -16.80 -7.05
C GLY A 106 -13.02 -15.50 -7.64
N GLU A 107 -13.44 -14.56 -6.80
CA GLU A 107 -14.02 -13.29 -7.25
C GLU A 107 -12.94 -12.30 -7.73
N THR A 108 -11.75 -12.32 -7.13
CA THR A 108 -10.59 -11.49 -7.53
C THR A 108 -9.49 -12.30 -8.18
N ASP A 109 -8.59 -11.64 -8.89
CA ASP A 109 -7.45 -12.24 -9.60
C ASP A 109 -6.19 -12.20 -8.77
N ILE A 110 -6.04 -11.12 -7.98
CA ILE A 110 -4.95 -10.88 -7.06
C ILE A 110 -5.52 -10.48 -5.69
N ASN A 111 -4.91 -10.97 -4.63
CA ASN A 111 -5.11 -10.46 -3.28
C ASN A 111 -3.84 -9.75 -2.81
N ASP A 112 -3.96 -8.45 -2.47
CA ASP A 112 -2.94 -7.69 -1.78
C ASP A 112 -2.91 -8.07 -0.30
N ALA A 113 -1.72 -8.23 0.30
CA ALA A 113 -1.61 -8.62 1.69
C ALA A 113 -0.41 -7.98 2.40
N SER A 114 -0.64 -7.50 3.61
CA SER A 114 0.38 -6.95 4.52
C SER A 114 0.80 -7.93 5.63
N SER A 115 0.44 -9.20 5.45
CA SER A 115 0.88 -10.33 6.29
C SER A 115 0.92 -11.60 5.46
N LYS A 116 1.68 -12.60 5.95
CA LYS A 116 1.63 -13.95 5.35
C LYS A 116 0.22 -14.54 5.47
N VAL A 117 -0.13 -15.37 4.47
CA VAL A 117 -1.38 -16.13 4.47
C VAL A 117 -1.49 -16.99 5.73
N LYS A 118 -2.65 -16.94 6.38
CA LYS A 118 -2.95 -17.74 7.58
C LYS A 118 -3.48 -19.12 7.17
N GLN A 119 -3.34 -20.13 8.04
CA GLN A 119 -3.85 -21.48 7.77
C GLN A 119 -5.34 -21.51 7.46
N GLU A 120 -6.12 -20.66 8.14
CA GLU A 120 -7.56 -20.54 7.89
C GLU A 120 -7.89 -20.10 6.46
N GLN A 121 -7.09 -19.14 5.92
CA GLN A 121 -7.22 -18.67 4.54
C GLN A 121 -6.77 -19.74 3.53
N ILE A 122 -5.71 -20.49 3.85
CA ILE A 122 -5.26 -21.63 3.03
C ILE A 122 -6.38 -22.67 2.94
N ASP A 123 -6.95 -23.05 4.09
CA ASP A 123 -8.04 -24.04 4.16
C ASP A 123 -9.26 -23.57 3.36
N GLN A 124 -9.61 -22.29 3.45
CA GLN A 124 -10.74 -21.69 2.70
C GLN A 124 -10.50 -21.73 1.17
N CYS A 125 -9.30 -21.38 0.72
CA CYS A 125 -8.94 -21.46 -0.68
C CYS A 125 -8.97 -22.90 -1.18
N GLU A 126 -8.42 -23.86 -0.42
CA GLU A 126 -8.44 -25.28 -0.75
C GLU A 126 -9.88 -25.84 -0.85
N GLU A 127 -10.78 -25.46 0.06
CA GLU A 127 -12.20 -25.87 0.04
C GLU A 127 -12.91 -25.42 -1.25
N ASN A 128 -12.53 -24.27 -1.79
CA ASN A 128 -13.08 -23.72 -3.03
C ASN A 128 -12.28 -24.11 -4.29
N GLY A 129 -11.16 -24.84 -4.13
CA GLY A 129 -10.30 -25.28 -5.24
C GLY A 129 -9.54 -24.12 -5.89
N VAL A 130 -9.26 -23.07 -5.14
CA VAL A 130 -8.44 -21.93 -5.55
C VAL A 130 -7.00 -22.16 -5.09
N GLU A 131 -6.07 -22.18 -6.03
CA GLU A 131 -4.65 -22.17 -5.76
C GLU A 131 -4.11 -20.73 -5.86
N PHE A 132 -2.99 -20.46 -5.20
CA PHE A 132 -2.33 -19.16 -5.27
C PHE A 132 -0.81 -19.30 -5.40
N VAL A 133 -0.19 -18.30 -6.00
CA VAL A 133 1.25 -18.06 -5.94
C VAL A 133 1.48 -16.90 -4.98
N GLU A 134 2.21 -17.13 -3.88
CA GLU A 134 2.61 -16.09 -2.92
C GLU A 134 3.85 -15.37 -3.44
N LEU A 135 3.78 -14.06 -3.58
CA LEU A 135 4.86 -13.22 -4.12
C LEU A 135 5.12 -12.06 -3.16
N GLN A 136 6.25 -12.05 -2.51
CA GLN A 136 6.67 -10.90 -1.72
C GLN A 136 7.12 -9.80 -2.66
N ILE A 137 6.62 -8.57 -2.43
CA ILE A 137 6.89 -7.42 -3.30
C ILE A 137 7.69 -6.32 -2.61
N GLY A 138 7.75 -6.31 -1.28
CA GLY A 138 8.45 -5.31 -0.50
C GLY A 138 8.28 -5.53 0.99
N ASN A 139 8.68 -4.51 1.77
CA ASN A 139 8.54 -4.50 3.22
C ASN A 139 8.00 -3.14 3.68
N ASP A 140 7.10 -3.17 4.64
CA ASP A 140 6.64 -1.99 5.35
C ASP A 140 7.45 -1.83 6.64
N GLY A 141 7.85 -0.61 6.97
CA GLY A 141 8.53 -0.28 8.20
C GLY A 141 8.13 1.10 8.67
N ILE A 142 7.81 1.24 9.96
CA ILE A 142 7.39 2.49 10.55
C ILE A 142 8.44 2.95 11.55
N ALA A 143 9.01 4.13 11.35
CA ALA A 143 10.02 4.69 12.22
C ALA A 143 9.40 5.59 13.30
N MET A 144 9.70 5.28 14.56
CA MET A 144 9.41 6.15 15.69
C MET A 144 10.46 7.24 15.77
N MET A 145 10.06 8.48 16.00
CA MET A 145 10.96 9.63 15.98
C MET A 145 10.69 10.62 17.12
N THR A 146 11.74 11.35 17.47
CA THR A 146 11.68 12.49 18.38
C THR A 146 12.61 13.60 17.87
N ASN A 147 12.55 14.78 18.49
CA ASN A 147 13.48 15.84 18.18
C ASN A 147 14.92 15.47 18.57
N THR A 148 15.90 15.94 17.80
CA THR A 148 17.33 15.72 18.10
C THR A 148 17.78 16.27 19.45
N ALA A 149 17.04 17.24 20.04
CA ALA A 149 17.29 17.78 21.39
C ALA A 149 16.85 16.83 22.51
N ASN A 150 16.03 15.82 22.21
CA ASN A 150 15.56 14.85 23.21
C ASN A 150 16.61 13.77 23.46
N ASP A 151 17.56 14.05 24.33
CA ASP A 151 18.59 13.08 24.73
C ASP A 151 18.09 12.02 25.75
N ALA A 152 16.89 12.22 26.30
CA ALA A 152 16.36 11.36 27.36
C ALA A 152 15.83 10.02 26.85
N VAL A 153 15.45 9.92 25.57
CA VAL A 153 14.84 8.74 24.97
C VAL A 153 15.65 8.30 23.75
N SER A 154 16.06 7.03 23.69
CA SER A 154 16.75 6.45 22.54
C SER A 154 16.09 5.15 22.04
N CYS A 155 15.35 4.48 22.93
CA CYS A 155 14.66 3.23 22.66
C CYS A 155 13.32 3.24 23.42
N LEU A 156 12.30 2.65 22.80
CA LEU A 156 10.98 2.46 23.39
C LEU A 156 10.54 1.01 23.16
N THR A 157 9.83 0.44 24.12
CA THR A 157 9.12 -0.83 23.93
C THR A 157 7.81 -0.59 23.15
N LEU A 158 7.20 -1.63 22.56
CA LEU A 158 5.86 -1.53 21.99
C LEU A 158 4.83 -1.05 23.03
N ALA A 159 5.00 -1.49 24.29
CA ALA A 159 4.17 -1.04 25.41
C ALA A 159 4.30 0.47 25.70
N ASP A 160 5.53 1.03 25.62
CA ASP A 160 5.74 2.48 25.76
C ASP A 160 5.07 3.23 24.61
N ILE A 161 5.21 2.75 23.39
CA ILE A 161 4.61 3.38 22.21
C ILE A 161 3.08 3.37 22.33
N TYR A 162 2.48 2.24 22.67
CA TYR A 162 1.04 2.16 22.94
C TYR A 162 0.62 3.13 24.05
N ALA A 163 1.36 3.18 25.16
CA ALA A 163 1.05 4.07 26.30
C ALA A 163 1.13 5.57 25.93
N LEU A 164 1.95 5.94 24.94
CA LEU A 164 2.08 7.31 24.46
C LEU A 164 0.98 7.72 23.48
N VAL A 165 0.51 6.79 22.63
CA VAL A 165 -0.34 7.13 21.48
C VAL A 165 -1.59 6.26 21.32
N GLY A 166 -1.79 5.24 22.12
CA GLY A 166 -3.01 4.42 22.12
C GLY A 166 -4.24 5.20 22.64
N PRO A 167 -5.44 4.63 22.53
CA PRO A 167 -6.70 5.32 22.87
C PRO A 167 -6.78 5.78 24.32
N GLU A 168 -6.11 5.08 25.24
CA GLU A 168 -6.10 5.39 26.68
C GLU A 168 -5.22 6.58 27.02
N SER A 169 -4.33 7.03 26.13
CA SER A 169 -3.43 8.16 26.37
C SER A 169 -4.04 9.53 26.04
N GLN A 170 -5.33 9.57 25.70
CA GLN A 170 -6.00 10.84 25.43
C GLN A 170 -5.87 11.82 26.61
N GLY A 171 -5.36 13.02 26.33
CA GLY A 171 -5.13 14.07 27.32
C GLY A 171 -3.75 14.04 27.99
N PHE A 172 -2.89 13.05 27.70
CA PHE A 172 -1.51 13.03 28.17
C PHE A 172 -0.72 14.17 27.49
N GLY A 173 -0.15 15.05 28.26
CA GLY A 173 0.64 16.21 27.79
C GLY A 173 2.09 16.17 28.26
N ASN A 174 2.48 15.09 28.96
CA ASN A 174 3.83 14.85 29.46
C ASN A 174 4.17 13.37 29.20
N TRP A 175 5.42 13.06 28.86
CA TRP A 175 5.87 11.67 28.67
C TRP A 175 5.60 10.83 29.91
N SER A 176 5.84 11.39 31.11
CA SER A 176 5.60 10.69 32.38
C SER A 176 4.11 10.42 32.66
N ASP A 177 3.16 11.05 31.97
CA ASP A 177 1.73 10.71 32.11
C ASP A 177 1.45 9.27 31.62
N ALA A 178 2.26 8.78 30.68
CA ALA A 178 2.14 7.43 30.14
C ALA A 178 2.81 6.34 31.01
N GLN A 179 3.59 6.72 32.05
CA GLN A 179 4.41 5.78 32.80
C GLN A 179 3.61 4.66 33.47
N ASP A 180 2.49 4.99 34.11
CA ASP A 180 1.68 4.00 34.83
C ASP A 180 1.09 2.98 33.83
N LEU A 181 0.62 3.45 32.65
CA LEU A 181 0.09 2.59 31.62
C LEU A 181 1.18 1.69 30.99
N ALA A 182 2.33 2.26 30.64
CA ALA A 182 3.46 1.50 30.11
C ALA A 182 3.91 0.40 31.10
N THR A 183 3.99 0.72 32.39
CA THR A 183 4.34 -0.27 33.43
C THR A 183 3.27 -1.38 33.57
N GLU A 184 1.99 -1.03 33.48
CA GLU A 184 0.88 -2.00 33.48
C GLU A 184 0.98 -2.96 32.31
N LEU A 185 1.45 -2.48 31.14
CA LEU A 185 1.66 -3.25 29.91
C LEU A 185 2.99 -4.02 29.91
N GLY A 186 3.77 -3.90 30.97
CA GLY A 186 5.00 -4.69 31.15
C GLY A 186 6.29 -3.98 30.76
N SER A 187 6.26 -2.69 30.49
CA SER A 187 7.49 -1.91 30.27
C SER A 187 8.19 -1.57 31.58
N ASP A 188 9.51 -1.73 31.59
CA ASP A 188 10.41 -1.28 32.65
C ASP A 188 11.11 0.06 32.28
N THR A 189 10.77 0.68 31.14
CA THR A 189 11.34 1.95 30.68
C THR A 189 10.93 3.10 31.58
N GLU A 190 11.88 3.95 31.97
CA GLU A 190 11.58 5.20 32.68
C GLU A 190 11.33 6.32 31.68
N LEU A 191 10.08 6.73 31.53
CA LEU A 191 9.68 7.83 30.66
C LEU A 191 10.03 9.19 31.30
N PRO A 192 10.58 10.17 30.55
CA PRO A 192 11.05 11.42 31.11
C PRO A 192 9.91 12.32 31.59
N ASP A 193 10.15 13.11 32.64
CA ASP A 193 9.24 14.19 33.01
C ASP A 193 9.50 15.41 32.09
N ALA A 194 8.87 15.37 30.92
CA ALA A 194 9.03 16.38 29.87
C ALA A 194 7.73 16.52 29.05
N PRO A 195 7.46 17.70 28.46
CA PRO A 195 6.29 17.88 27.59
C PRO A 195 6.21 16.85 26.48
N LEU A 196 5.01 16.40 26.15
CA LEU A 196 4.73 15.45 25.07
C LEU A 196 3.86 16.14 24.01
N ASP A 197 4.47 16.42 22.86
CA ASP A 197 3.79 16.89 21.65
C ASP A 197 3.84 15.74 20.62
N VAL A 198 2.68 15.20 20.27
CA VAL A 198 2.57 14.05 19.36
C VAL A 198 2.16 14.50 17.97
N THR A 199 2.85 14.00 16.95
CA THR A 199 2.54 14.24 15.53
C THR A 199 2.67 12.92 14.75
N GLY A 200 1.70 12.59 13.92
CA GLY A 200 1.73 11.33 13.15
C GLY A 200 0.74 11.33 11.99
N PRO A 201 0.69 10.23 11.22
CA PRO A 201 -0.28 10.06 10.15
C PRO A 201 -1.73 10.08 10.66
N GLY A 202 -2.67 10.54 9.82
CA GLY A 202 -4.10 10.45 10.08
C GLY A 202 -4.72 9.15 9.55
N GLU A 203 -6.00 8.92 9.85
CA GLU A 203 -6.75 7.71 9.46
C GLU A 203 -6.80 7.46 7.94
N GLU A 204 -6.56 8.48 7.13
CA GLU A 204 -6.48 8.40 5.68
C GLU A 204 -5.16 7.80 5.15
N SER A 205 -4.19 7.56 6.02
CA SER A 205 -2.83 7.10 5.66
C SER A 205 -2.68 5.59 5.82
N GLY A 206 -2.08 4.92 4.82
CA GLY A 206 -1.64 3.52 4.94
C GLY A 206 -0.68 3.29 6.10
N THR A 207 0.21 4.26 6.40
CA THR A 207 1.10 4.21 7.57
C THR A 207 0.32 4.21 8.90
N TYR A 208 -0.82 4.93 8.97
CA TYR A 208 -1.70 4.86 10.13
C TYR A 208 -2.28 3.46 10.30
N ALA A 209 -2.84 2.88 9.23
CA ALA A 209 -3.40 1.54 9.27
C ALA A 209 -2.35 0.50 9.70
N SER A 210 -1.15 0.58 9.12
CA SER A 210 -0.01 -0.28 9.50
C SER A 210 0.38 -0.13 10.98
N PHE A 211 0.42 1.10 11.47
CA PHE A 211 0.75 1.39 12.87
C PHE A 211 -0.30 0.82 13.83
N VAL A 212 -1.58 0.95 13.49
CA VAL A 212 -2.66 0.37 14.28
C VAL A 212 -2.51 -1.15 14.35
N GLU A 213 -2.30 -1.83 13.22
CA GLU A 213 -2.13 -3.29 13.18
C GLU A 213 -0.88 -3.78 13.93
N LEU A 214 0.26 -3.06 13.80
CA LEU A 214 1.54 -3.52 14.35
C LEU A 214 1.76 -3.13 15.81
N VAL A 215 1.09 -2.09 16.31
CA VAL A 215 1.33 -1.55 17.64
C VAL A 215 0.06 -1.52 18.50
N ILE A 216 -1.06 -1.02 17.96
CA ILE A 216 -2.25 -0.82 18.78
C ILE A 216 -2.98 -2.14 19.02
N GLU A 217 -3.11 -2.97 17.99
CA GLU A 217 -3.82 -4.26 18.08
C GLU A 217 -3.12 -5.26 19.00
N GLU A 218 -1.82 -5.13 19.22
CA GLU A 218 -1.07 -5.96 20.18
C GLU A 218 -1.64 -5.86 21.61
N PHE A 219 -2.25 -4.73 21.97
CA PHE A 219 -2.68 -4.45 23.34
C PHE A 219 -4.19 -4.21 23.50
N ASN A 220 -4.92 -3.78 22.45
CA ASN A 220 -6.28 -3.29 22.58
C ASN A 220 -7.30 -4.38 22.89
N GLU A 221 -7.17 -5.60 22.35
CA GLU A 221 -8.14 -6.70 22.53
C GLU A 221 -8.27 -7.09 24.00
N ASP A 222 -7.17 -7.24 24.72
CA ASP A 222 -7.15 -7.61 26.14
C ASP A 222 -7.64 -6.48 27.05
N ARG A 223 -7.78 -5.25 26.52
CA ARG A 223 -8.13 -4.03 27.27
C ARG A 223 -9.54 -3.50 26.96
N ASP A 224 -10.30 -4.15 26.08
CA ASP A 224 -11.62 -3.69 25.62
C ASP A 224 -11.58 -2.27 25.05
N GLN A 225 -10.50 -1.97 24.30
CA GLN A 225 -10.29 -0.70 23.60
C GLN A 225 -10.49 -0.87 22.09
N ASN A 226 -10.79 0.25 21.40
CA ASN A 226 -10.84 0.24 19.94
C ASN A 226 -9.42 0.16 19.37
N ALA A 227 -9.29 -0.42 18.18
CA ALA A 227 -8.06 -0.42 17.39
C ALA A 227 -7.88 0.97 16.73
N GLU A 228 -7.54 1.97 17.54
CA GLU A 228 -7.34 3.35 17.11
C GLU A 228 -6.30 4.05 17.99
N THR A 229 -5.70 5.12 17.48
CA THR A 229 -4.82 5.97 18.27
C THR A 229 -5.62 6.99 19.10
N ARG A 230 -4.94 7.68 20.03
CA ARG A 230 -5.54 8.86 20.71
C ARG A 230 -5.98 9.90 19.67
N PRO A 231 -7.14 10.56 19.82
CA PRO A 231 -7.65 11.50 18.81
C PRO A 231 -7.06 12.94 18.92
N ASP A 232 -6.24 13.21 19.93
CA ASP A 232 -5.80 14.56 20.30
C ASP A 232 -4.32 14.84 19.97
N TYR A 233 -3.76 14.17 18.95
CA TYR A 233 -2.45 14.50 18.39
C TYR A 233 -2.58 15.31 17.07
N GLN A 234 -1.46 15.82 16.56
CA GLN A 234 -1.43 16.51 15.28
C GLN A 234 -1.34 15.49 14.14
N ALA A 235 -2.47 15.21 13.51
CA ALA A 235 -2.55 14.29 12.37
C ALA A 235 -2.27 15.01 11.04
N SER A 236 -1.58 14.35 10.11
CA SER A 236 -1.36 14.82 8.74
C SER A 236 -1.21 13.65 7.76
N ALA A 237 -1.69 13.83 6.53
CA ALA A 237 -1.41 12.93 5.42
C ALA A 237 -0.01 13.18 4.77
N ASP A 238 0.64 14.29 5.09
CA ASP A 238 1.94 14.69 4.54
C ASP A 238 3.04 14.44 5.57
N ASP A 239 3.92 13.48 5.30
CA ASP A 239 5.04 13.09 6.15
C ASP A 239 6.00 14.25 6.44
N ASN A 240 6.18 15.19 5.50
CA ASN A 240 6.99 16.37 5.73
C ASN A 240 6.37 17.31 6.80
N VAL A 241 5.05 17.39 6.86
CA VAL A 241 4.33 18.15 7.89
C VAL A 241 4.49 17.46 9.25
N ILE A 242 4.44 16.13 9.29
CA ILE A 242 4.69 15.34 10.50
C ILE A 242 6.11 15.59 11.00
N ILE A 243 7.11 15.48 10.13
CA ILE A 243 8.53 15.73 10.45
C ILE A 243 8.74 17.17 10.98
N GLN A 244 8.10 18.17 10.35
CA GLN A 244 8.14 19.55 10.84
C GLN A 244 7.50 19.69 12.22
N GLY A 245 6.41 18.96 12.49
CA GLY A 245 5.79 18.91 13.82
C GLY A 245 6.75 18.36 14.88
N ILE A 246 7.47 17.28 14.55
CA ILE A 246 8.50 16.69 15.43
C ILE A 246 9.66 17.66 15.67
N GLN A 247 10.10 18.39 14.64
CA GLN A 247 11.14 19.43 14.78
C GLN A 247 10.70 20.61 15.63
N GLY A 248 9.40 20.86 15.72
CA GLY A 248 8.82 22.03 16.38
C GLY A 248 8.87 22.04 17.91
N SER A 249 9.14 20.88 18.54
CA SER A 249 9.21 20.75 20.00
C SER A 249 10.40 19.87 20.40
N ASP A 250 11.16 20.34 21.40
CA ASP A 250 12.40 19.67 21.86
C ASP A 250 12.17 18.24 22.39
N THR A 251 10.97 17.92 22.81
CA THR A 251 10.58 16.63 23.40
C THR A 251 9.35 16.02 22.70
N SER A 252 9.17 16.31 21.42
CA SER A 252 8.12 15.74 20.58
C SER A 252 8.26 14.23 20.43
N PHE A 253 7.15 13.59 20.05
CA PHE A 253 7.09 12.21 19.60
C PHE A 253 6.28 12.13 18.29
N GLY A 254 6.67 11.25 17.39
CA GLY A 254 5.90 11.00 16.16
C GLY A 254 6.41 9.79 15.42
N TRP A 255 5.70 9.45 14.34
CA TRP A 255 6.07 8.33 13.47
C TRP A 255 5.69 8.63 12.02
N VAL A 256 6.47 8.06 11.11
CA VAL A 256 6.21 8.07 9.65
C VAL A 256 6.71 6.76 9.04
N GLY A 257 6.39 6.50 7.78
CA GLY A 257 7.03 5.43 7.02
C GLY A 257 8.56 5.58 7.01
N PHE A 258 9.27 4.46 7.13
CA PHE A 258 10.74 4.47 7.25
C PHE A 258 11.43 5.14 6.06
N ALA A 259 10.92 5.00 4.85
CA ALA A 259 11.49 5.65 3.67
C ALA A 259 11.58 7.17 3.81
N PHE A 260 10.62 7.81 4.49
CA PHE A 260 10.65 9.24 4.78
C PHE A 260 11.55 9.57 5.97
N ALA A 261 11.53 8.71 7.00
CA ALA A 261 12.33 8.90 8.21
C ALA A 261 13.84 8.90 7.94
N ARG A 262 14.32 8.00 7.05
CA ARG A 262 15.76 7.88 6.72
C ARG A 262 16.34 9.10 6.04
N GLU A 263 15.50 9.92 5.38
CA GLU A 263 15.90 11.14 4.69
C GLU A 263 15.66 12.40 5.53
N ALA A 264 14.99 12.26 6.69
CA ALA A 264 14.59 13.37 7.51
C ALA A 264 15.78 13.98 8.29
N GLU A 265 15.96 15.29 8.18
CA GLU A 265 16.94 16.05 8.96
C GLU A 265 16.30 16.65 10.23
N GLY A 266 17.08 16.88 11.24
CA GLY A 266 16.63 17.58 12.48
C GLY A 266 15.72 16.77 13.40
N VAL A 267 15.56 15.48 13.12
CA VAL A 267 14.87 14.50 13.96
C VAL A 267 15.81 13.35 14.31
N LYS A 268 15.48 12.63 15.37
CA LYS A 268 16.19 11.43 15.81
C LYS A 268 15.24 10.26 15.71
N VAL A 269 15.63 9.25 14.95
CA VAL A 269 14.94 7.96 14.89
C VAL A 269 15.23 7.20 16.18
N LEU A 270 14.20 6.59 16.75
CA LEU A 270 14.26 5.80 17.96
C LEU A 270 14.38 4.31 17.61
N GLU A 271 15.13 3.58 18.42
CA GLU A 271 15.11 2.12 18.41
C GLU A 271 13.81 1.62 19.05
N VAL A 272 13.38 0.44 18.67
CA VAL A 272 12.19 -0.23 19.24
C VAL A 272 12.60 -1.58 19.80
N ASP A 273 12.11 -1.89 20.99
CA ASP A 273 12.25 -3.18 21.63
C ASP A 273 10.92 -3.96 21.55
N GLY A 274 10.92 -5.04 20.77
CA GLY A 274 9.82 -5.99 20.64
C GLY A 274 9.95 -7.20 21.58
N GLY A 275 10.91 -7.16 22.53
CA GLY A 275 11.21 -8.25 23.48
C GLY A 275 12.60 -8.87 23.34
N ASP A 276 13.29 -8.61 22.23
CA ASP A 276 14.65 -9.11 21.96
C ASP A 276 15.74 -8.03 22.11
N GLY A 277 15.37 -6.86 22.64
CA GLY A 277 16.22 -5.69 22.82
C GLY A 277 15.95 -4.59 21.79
N CYS A 278 16.62 -3.45 21.96
CA CYS A 278 16.45 -2.28 21.12
C CYS A 278 17.04 -2.51 19.73
N ILE A 279 16.21 -2.41 18.69
CA ILE A 279 16.58 -2.58 17.28
C ILE A 279 16.27 -1.27 16.54
N ALA A 280 17.26 -0.73 15.82
CA ALA A 280 17.08 0.45 14.98
C ALA A 280 16.38 0.06 13.67
N PRO A 281 15.45 0.89 13.14
CA PRO A 281 14.95 0.71 11.79
C PRO A 281 16.05 1.03 10.77
N THR A 282 16.41 0.05 9.98
CA THR A 282 17.34 0.14 8.85
C THR A 282 16.80 -0.67 7.68
N ASP A 283 17.28 -0.43 6.47
CA ASP A 283 16.88 -1.27 5.33
C ASP A 283 17.08 -2.76 5.63
N GLU A 284 18.17 -3.13 6.32
CA GLU A 284 18.48 -4.52 6.70
C GLU A 284 17.49 -5.08 7.72
N THR A 285 17.22 -4.34 8.83
CA THR A 285 16.36 -4.82 9.91
C THR A 285 14.88 -4.82 9.55
N ILE A 286 14.48 -4.01 8.57
CA ILE A 286 13.14 -4.02 8.01
C ILE A 286 13.00 -5.17 7.01
N ALA A 287 14.00 -5.38 6.14
CA ALA A 287 13.98 -6.44 5.14
C ALA A 287 13.95 -7.84 5.77
N ASP A 288 14.72 -8.06 6.86
CA ASP A 288 14.77 -9.34 7.57
C ASP A 288 13.70 -9.47 8.68
N ASN A 289 12.85 -8.45 8.85
CA ASN A 289 11.77 -8.37 9.85
C ASN A 289 12.27 -8.48 11.31
N SER A 290 13.53 -8.15 11.58
CA SER A 290 14.05 -8.06 12.95
C SER A 290 13.62 -6.79 13.67
N TYR A 291 13.33 -5.71 12.92
CA TYR A 291 12.75 -4.49 13.49
C TYR A 291 11.27 -4.72 13.85
N PRO A 292 10.86 -4.50 15.12
CA PRO A 292 9.53 -4.89 15.59
C PRO A 292 8.34 -4.23 14.88
N VAL A 293 8.54 -3.02 14.33
CA VAL A 293 7.48 -2.30 13.62
C VAL A 293 7.73 -2.36 12.11
N SER A 294 7.87 -3.59 11.61
CA SER A 294 8.01 -3.91 10.19
C SER A 294 7.27 -5.19 9.83
N ARG A 295 6.94 -5.33 8.55
CA ARG A 295 6.27 -6.50 8.01
C ARG A 295 6.51 -6.67 6.52
N PRO A 296 6.50 -7.91 5.99
CA PRO A 296 6.56 -8.15 4.57
C PRO A 296 5.23 -7.81 3.87
N LEU A 297 5.33 -7.34 2.63
CA LEU A 297 4.20 -7.05 1.76
C LEU A 297 4.14 -8.06 0.63
N PHE A 298 2.94 -8.54 0.31
CA PHE A 298 2.71 -9.61 -0.66
C PHE A 298 1.61 -9.27 -1.65
N ILE A 299 1.68 -9.90 -2.81
CA ILE A 299 0.53 -10.17 -3.68
C ILE A 299 0.35 -11.68 -3.80
N TYR A 300 -0.89 -12.15 -3.74
CA TYR A 300 -1.27 -13.54 -3.97
C TYR A 300 -2.01 -13.62 -5.29
N VAL A 301 -1.45 -14.34 -6.25
CA VAL A 301 -1.97 -14.40 -7.63
C VAL A 301 -2.63 -15.74 -7.89
N ASN A 302 -3.82 -15.74 -8.48
CA ASN A 302 -4.49 -16.95 -8.91
C ASN A 302 -3.88 -17.45 -10.25
N PRO A 303 -3.11 -18.57 -10.24
CA PRO A 303 -2.41 -19.03 -11.42
C PRO A 303 -3.37 -19.54 -12.52
N ALA A 304 -4.51 -20.11 -12.15
CA ALA A 304 -5.49 -20.58 -13.14
C ALA A 304 -6.10 -19.40 -13.91
N LYS A 305 -6.40 -18.29 -13.22
CA LYS A 305 -6.86 -17.08 -13.90
C LYS A 305 -5.78 -16.45 -14.77
N ALA A 306 -4.51 -16.51 -14.36
CA ALA A 306 -3.39 -16.03 -15.17
C ALA A 306 -3.17 -16.88 -16.45
N GLU A 307 -3.51 -18.18 -16.42
CA GLU A 307 -3.52 -19.02 -17.64
C GLU A 307 -4.67 -18.66 -18.58
N GLU A 308 -5.83 -18.27 -18.04
CA GLU A 308 -7.01 -17.91 -18.83
C GLU A 308 -6.97 -16.45 -19.33
N ASN A 309 -6.31 -15.56 -18.60
CA ASN A 309 -6.21 -14.12 -18.90
C ASN A 309 -4.73 -13.72 -19.14
N PRO A 310 -4.26 -13.64 -20.39
CA PRO A 310 -2.89 -13.22 -20.69
C PRO A 310 -2.55 -11.81 -20.18
N ALA A 311 -3.55 -10.93 -20.02
CA ALA A 311 -3.32 -9.59 -19.47
C ALA A 311 -2.94 -9.66 -17.99
N LEU A 312 -3.52 -10.60 -17.21
CA LEU A 312 -3.14 -10.81 -15.82
C LEU A 312 -1.70 -11.32 -15.70
N ALA A 313 -1.32 -12.31 -16.52
CA ALA A 313 0.05 -12.81 -16.52
C ALA A 313 1.05 -11.69 -16.84
N ALA A 314 0.78 -10.91 -17.89
CA ALA A 314 1.63 -9.79 -18.29
C ALA A 314 1.67 -8.67 -17.23
N PHE A 315 0.56 -8.43 -16.51
CA PHE A 315 0.52 -7.47 -15.42
C PHE A 315 1.44 -7.87 -14.26
N VAL A 316 1.42 -9.15 -13.86
CA VAL A 316 2.30 -9.64 -12.79
C VAL A 316 3.76 -9.66 -13.25
N ASP A 317 4.05 -10.04 -14.50
CA ASP A 317 5.39 -9.95 -15.06
C ASP A 317 5.90 -8.49 -15.03
N PHE A 318 5.06 -7.53 -15.43
CA PHE A 318 5.38 -6.10 -15.38
C PHE A 318 5.57 -5.61 -13.94
N TYR A 319 4.71 -6.03 -13.02
CA TYR A 319 4.80 -5.67 -11.59
C TYR A 319 6.18 -6.00 -11.02
N LEU A 320 6.66 -7.23 -11.26
CA LEU A 320 7.90 -7.74 -10.67
C LEU A 320 9.17 -7.27 -11.38
N ASN A 321 9.12 -6.98 -12.69
CA ASN A 321 10.33 -6.72 -13.48
C ASN A 321 10.48 -5.25 -13.90
N ASP A 322 9.37 -4.54 -14.17
CA ASP A 322 9.40 -3.20 -14.74
C ASP A 322 8.89 -2.11 -13.79
N ALA A 323 8.10 -2.50 -12.78
CA ALA A 323 7.40 -1.56 -11.90
C ALA A 323 7.59 -1.84 -10.40
N ILE A 324 8.52 -2.72 -10.03
CA ILE A 324 8.76 -3.04 -8.62
C ILE A 324 9.29 -1.84 -7.81
N ASP A 325 9.93 -0.88 -8.47
CA ASP A 325 10.35 0.40 -7.89
C ASP A 325 9.19 1.27 -7.39
N SER A 326 7.94 0.98 -7.80
CA SER A 326 6.75 1.60 -7.23
C SER A 326 6.62 1.38 -5.71
N VAL A 327 7.23 0.32 -5.17
CA VAL A 327 7.29 0.05 -3.72
C VAL A 327 7.96 1.20 -2.97
N SER A 328 9.18 1.57 -3.39
CA SER A 328 9.90 2.68 -2.76
C SER A 328 9.35 4.05 -3.15
N GLU A 329 8.77 4.20 -4.34
CA GLU A 329 8.12 5.44 -4.78
C GLU A 329 6.93 5.83 -3.89
N VAL A 330 6.17 4.84 -3.38
CA VAL A 330 5.04 5.09 -2.48
C VAL A 330 5.43 5.04 -0.99
N GLY A 331 6.72 4.89 -0.69
CA GLY A 331 7.25 5.08 0.67
C GLY A 331 7.49 3.79 1.48
N TYR A 332 7.54 2.63 0.83
CA TYR A 332 7.92 1.36 1.45
C TYR A 332 9.38 0.99 1.18
N VAL A 333 9.81 -0.17 1.62
CA VAL A 333 11.19 -0.66 1.47
C VAL A 333 11.22 -1.77 0.42
N ASP A 334 12.07 -1.57 -0.60
CA ASP A 334 12.27 -2.56 -1.66
C ASP A 334 12.83 -3.87 -1.10
N LEU A 335 12.58 -4.96 -1.83
CA LEU A 335 13.24 -6.23 -1.54
C LEU A 335 14.74 -6.15 -1.84
N ALA A 336 15.53 -6.93 -1.12
CA ALA A 336 16.89 -7.22 -1.53
C ALA A 336 16.90 -7.95 -2.88
N ASP A 337 17.95 -7.77 -3.70
CA ASP A 337 18.06 -8.37 -5.03
C ASP A 337 17.87 -9.90 -5.03
N GLU A 338 18.31 -10.59 -3.96
CA GLU A 338 18.17 -12.04 -3.80
C GLU A 338 16.71 -12.44 -3.56
N ASP A 339 15.98 -11.69 -2.75
CA ASP A 339 14.58 -11.96 -2.45
C ASP A 339 13.70 -11.66 -3.65
N LEU A 340 13.95 -10.56 -4.35
CA LEU A 340 13.26 -10.22 -5.60
C LEU A 340 13.48 -11.32 -6.64
N SER A 341 14.72 -11.78 -6.80
CA SER A 341 15.03 -12.88 -7.73
C SER A 341 14.26 -14.14 -7.39
N SER A 342 14.16 -14.47 -6.09
CA SER A 342 13.40 -15.62 -5.61
C SER A 342 11.89 -15.48 -5.88
N THR A 343 11.36 -14.28 -5.73
CA THR A 343 9.95 -13.97 -6.06
C THR A 343 9.68 -14.14 -7.56
N VAL A 344 10.55 -13.61 -8.41
CA VAL A 344 10.44 -13.76 -9.88
C VAL A 344 10.53 -15.24 -10.29
N GLU A 345 11.51 -15.99 -9.76
CA GLU A 345 11.63 -17.44 -10.03
C GLU A 345 10.38 -18.21 -9.61
N ARG A 346 9.77 -17.84 -8.48
CA ARG A 346 8.54 -18.46 -7.97
C ARG A 346 7.36 -18.18 -8.90
N TRP A 347 7.24 -16.95 -9.40
CA TRP A 347 6.23 -16.59 -10.38
C TRP A 347 6.44 -17.30 -11.71
N ASP A 348 7.65 -17.31 -12.26
CA ASP A 348 7.98 -17.98 -13.52
C ASP A 348 7.65 -19.47 -13.49
N ALA A 349 7.95 -20.12 -12.37
CA ALA A 349 7.65 -21.53 -12.15
C ALA A 349 6.18 -21.79 -11.78
N ARG A 350 5.36 -20.75 -11.54
CA ARG A 350 3.97 -20.87 -11.01
C ARG A 350 3.90 -21.75 -9.78
N THR A 351 4.87 -21.57 -8.86
CA THR A 351 4.94 -22.39 -7.63
C THR A 351 3.83 -22.00 -6.67
N THR A 352 2.83 -22.87 -6.55
CA THR A 352 1.66 -22.64 -5.69
C THR A 352 1.93 -22.89 -4.21
N GLY A 353 1.10 -22.28 -3.35
CA GLY A 353 1.15 -22.38 -1.90
C GLY A 353 2.03 -21.29 -1.26
N ALA A 354 2.10 -21.31 0.07
CA ALA A 354 2.94 -20.40 0.87
C ALA A 354 4.45 -20.70 0.69
N ALA A 355 5.28 -19.64 0.83
CA ALA A 355 6.74 -19.73 0.74
C ALA A 355 7.38 -20.09 2.06
#